data_6a6931b9adaec0f76bf17b4969a30af0
#
_entry.id   6a6931b9adaec0f76bf17b4969a30af0
#
_cell.length_a   1.000
_cell.length_b   1.000
_cell.length_c   1.000
_cell.angle_alpha   90.00
_cell.angle_beta   90.00
_cell.angle_gamma   90.00
#
_symmetry.space_group_name_H-M   'P 1'
#
loop_
_entity.id
_entity.type
_entity.pdbx_description
1 polymer ?
#
loop_
_entity_poly.entity_id
_entity_poly.type
_entity_poly.pdbx_seq_one_letter_code
_entity_poly.pdbx_strand_id
1 'polypeptide(L)'
;ASPSKGDIAPNTHAAEQALLYARSGANVISVLTEPTWFKGTLEDLVMVRRVVECMPRRPAILRKDFILDEYQIAEARLAGADTVLLIVAMLDDMTLQRLYQYSLRLGMDPLVEVNNAEEMQRALLLSPKVIGVNNRNLHSFHVDMDTTSRLAQAAVERGVILVALSGIQQRSDVVHYMEQGVQALLVGEALMRAENKHAFIQALQGESSEKSVLSSSVQRPRFVKVCGIQTPSAAEAAVQAGANLIGIILAPGTKRTVSTDEARAIRQSVHKAAPNTAETNTKLASVCTSTATRLSRAHEWFSWHADRMAEAAACRPLVVGVFRNQTLEEIVAVASSLQLDAIQLHGRTEELEWARYLPGVFVIRVFHVEPDMTLRAGALAEATRPGYHHVILFDSAGAAGHDGGSGMSFTWSHAPALATRCGVRVPFLVAGGLTAANVQDALDASQAMGVDTSSGVESDGHKDPSKIRAYV
;
A
#
# COMPACT_ATOMS: atom_id res chain seq x y z
N ALA A 1 -24.66 13.60 4.51
CA ALA A 1 -25.83 13.96 5.32
C ALA A 1 -26.64 12.71 5.70
N SER A 2 -27.57 12.83 6.63
CA SER A 2 -28.50 11.76 7.05
C SER A 2 -29.85 12.37 7.41
N PRO A 3 -30.98 11.78 6.97
CA PRO A 3 -32.30 12.29 7.31
C PRO A 3 -32.57 12.40 8.83
N SER A 4 -31.98 11.49 9.62
CA SER A 4 -32.17 11.45 11.09
C SER A 4 -31.15 12.27 11.89
N LYS A 5 -30.04 12.71 11.28
CA LYS A 5 -28.88 13.33 11.98
C LYS A 5 -28.42 14.64 11.32
N GLY A 6 -29.02 15.04 10.20
CA GLY A 6 -28.59 16.23 9.45
C GLY A 6 -27.21 16.06 8.80
N ASP A 7 -26.47 17.15 8.69
CA ASP A 7 -25.14 17.16 8.09
C ASP A 7 -24.09 16.62 9.07
N ILE A 8 -23.56 15.44 8.79
CA ILE A 8 -22.55 14.77 9.64
C ILE A 8 -21.15 15.33 9.36
N ALA A 9 -20.82 15.54 8.09
CA ALA A 9 -19.51 16.05 7.65
C ALA A 9 -19.66 16.90 6.38
N PRO A 10 -20.05 18.18 6.50
CA PRO A 10 -20.45 19.01 5.35
C PRO A 10 -19.30 19.34 4.39
N ASN A 11 -18.06 19.31 4.86
CA ASN A 11 -16.88 19.66 4.06
C ASN A 11 -16.12 18.41 3.55
N THR A 12 -16.77 17.25 3.50
CA THR A 12 -16.12 16.01 3.05
C THR A 12 -16.13 15.93 1.53
N HIS A 13 -14.96 15.69 0.94
CA HIS A 13 -14.82 15.41 -0.49
C HIS A 13 -14.87 13.90 -0.73
N ALA A 14 -15.80 13.44 -1.60
CA ALA A 14 -16.08 12.01 -1.80
C ALA A 14 -14.84 11.21 -2.23
N ALA A 15 -14.05 11.72 -3.17
CA ALA A 15 -12.85 11.05 -3.67
C ALA A 15 -11.75 10.94 -2.60
N GLU A 16 -11.52 11.97 -1.79
CA GLU A 16 -10.55 11.94 -0.69
C GLU A 16 -10.96 10.92 0.37
N GLN A 17 -12.23 10.91 0.72
CA GLN A 17 -12.78 9.98 1.69
C GLN A 17 -12.67 8.54 1.21
N ALA A 18 -13.01 8.29 -0.06
CA ALA A 18 -12.89 6.97 -0.67
C ALA A 18 -11.46 6.46 -0.71
N LEU A 19 -10.50 7.33 -1.07
CA LEU A 19 -9.10 6.97 -1.07
C LEU A 19 -8.59 6.61 0.33
N LEU A 20 -9.01 7.38 1.35
CA LEU A 20 -8.68 7.09 2.74
C LEU A 20 -9.26 5.73 3.17
N TYR A 21 -10.53 5.43 2.86
CA TYR A 21 -11.15 4.14 3.19
C TYR A 21 -10.46 2.97 2.49
N ALA A 22 -10.20 3.11 1.19
CA ALA A 22 -9.50 2.10 0.40
C ALA A 22 -8.11 1.77 0.97
N ARG A 23 -7.33 2.80 1.33
CA ARG A 23 -6.01 2.64 1.97
C ARG A 23 -6.08 2.06 3.39
N SER A 24 -7.20 2.24 4.05
CA SER A 24 -7.44 1.69 5.38
C SER A 24 -7.93 0.25 5.35
N GLY A 25 -8.07 -0.36 4.16
CA GLY A 25 -8.44 -1.76 4.01
C GLY A 25 -9.95 -2.01 3.79
N ALA A 26 -10.73 -0.98 3.44
CA ALA A 26 -12.11 -1.18 3.04
C ALA A 26 -12.20 -1.98 1.74
N ASN A 27 -12.97 -3.08 1.73
CA ASN A 27 -13.18 -3.94 0.57
C ASN A 27 -14.27 -3.42 -0.37
N VAL A 28 -15.22 -2.68 0.17
CA VAL A 28 -16.32 -2.04 -0.57
C VAL A 28 -16.48 -0.61 -0.08
N ILE A 29 -16.69 0.33 -1.00
CA ILE A 29 -17.03 1.72 -0.70
C ILE A 29 -18.45 1.99 -1.14
N SER A 30 -19.31 2.34 -0.18
CA SER A 30 -20.69 2.72 -0.42
C SER A 30 -20.77 4.22 -0.69
N VAL A 31 -21.26 4.60 -1.85
CA VAL A 31 -21.42 5.99 -2.29
C VAL A 31 -22.90 6.33 -2.33
N LEU A 32 -23.29 7.32 -1.52
CA LEU A 32 -24.65 7.88 -1.56
C LEU A 32 -24.78 8.74 -2.83
N THR A 33 -25.84 8.54 -3.60
CA THR A 33 -26.10 9.29 -4.83
C THR A 33 -27.46 9.99 -4.84
N GLU A 34 -28.23 9.90 -3.76
CA GLU A 34 -29.50 10.59 -3.58
C GLU A 34 -29.22 12.05 -3.16
N PRO A 35 -29.70 13.07 -3.94
CA PRO A 35 -29.26 14.45 -3.75
C PRO A 35 -30.04 15.23 -2.69
N THR A 36 -31.28 14.84 -2.39
CA THR A 36 -32.17 15.61 -1.53
C THR A 36 -31.88 15.41 -0.04
N TRP A 37 -31.86 14.16 0.37
CA TRP A 37 -31.78 13.78 1.79
C TRP A 37 -30.36 13.41 2.22
N PHE A 38 -29.61 12.75 1.34
CA PHE A 38 -28.24 12.30 1.63
C PHE A 38 -27.19 13.20 1.03
N LYS A 39 -27.59 14.15 0.16
CA LYS A 39 -26.71 15.15 -0.49
C LYS A 39 -25.54 14.54 -1.25
N GLY A 40 -25.75 13.35 -1.81
CA GLY A 40 -24.80 12.69 -2.70
C GLY A 40 -25.17 12.88 -4.16
N THR A 41 -24.25 12.61 -5.07
CA THR A 41 -24.47 12.75 -6.51
C THR A 41 -23.83 11.58 -7.28
N LEU A 42 -24.20 11.41 -8.54
CA LEU A 42 -23.54 10.48 -9.46
C LEU A 42 -22.11 10.92 -9.78
N GLU A 43 -21.86 12.21 -9.78
CA GLU A 43 -20.51 12.78 -9.94
C GLU A 43 -19.60 12.31 -8.79
N ASP A 44 -20.10 12.23 -7.55
CA ASP A 44 -19.36 11.67 -6.43
C ASP A 44 -18.96 10.21 -6.72
N LEU A 45 -19.87 9.40 -7.27
CA LEU A 45 -19.59 8.02 -7.63
C LEU A 45 -18.52 7.93 -8.72
N VAL A 46 -18.61 8.76 -9.77
CA VAL A 46 -17.58 8.84 -10.83
C VAL A 46 -16.22 9.25 -10.26
N MET A 47 -16.18 10.24 -9.37
CA MET A 47 -14.94 10.66 -8.71
C MET A 47 -14.34 9.58 -7.83
N VAL A 48 -15.18 8.89 -7.05
CA VAL A 48 -14.76 7.75 -6.22
C VAL A 48 -14.19 6.64 -7.11
N ARG A 49 -14.88 6.29 -8.20
CA ARG A 49 -14.39 5.29 -9.15
C ARG A 49 -13.01 5.65 -9.69
N ARG A 50 -12.83 6.89 -10.16
CA ARG A 50 -11.56 7.35 -10.75
C ARG A 50 -10.40 7.31 -9.78
N VAL A 51 -10.63 7.67 -8.52
CA VAL A 51 -9.55 7.73 -7.53
C VAL A 51 -9.05 6.35 -7.08
N VAL A 52 -9.92 5.32 -7.12
CA VAL A 52 -9.54 3.95 -6.73
C VAL A 52 -9.25 3.03 -7.92
N GLU A 53 -9.49 3.48 -9.17
CA GLU A 53 -9.39 2.67 -10.40
C GLU A 53 -8.08 1.89 -10.52
N CYS A 54 -6.97 2.57 -10.24
CA CYS A 54 -5.62 2.03 -10.43
C CYS A 54 -5.05 1.33 -9.18
N MET A 55 -5.84 1.12 -8.14
CA MET A 55 -5.38 0.42 -6.94
C MET A 55 -5.26 -1.09 -7.21
N PRO A 56 -4.16 -1.75 -6.82
CA PRO A 56 -3.96 -3.20 -7.07
C PRO A 56 -5.06 -4.09 -6.47
N ARG A 57 -5.61 -3.66 -5.33
CA ARG A 57 -6.77 -4.27 -4.67
C ARG A 57 -7.83 -3.21 -4.48
N ARG A 58 -8.33 -2.66 -5.60
CA ARG A 58 -9.34 -1.63 -5.47
C ARG A 58 -10.60 -2.17 -4.81
N PRO A 59 -11.21 -1.40 -3.90
CA PRO A 59 -12.50 -1.75 -3.35
C PRO A 59 -13.58 -1.76 -4.43
N ALA A 60 -14.58 -2.62 -4.27
CA ALA A 60 -15.79 -2.52 -5.06
C ALA A 60 -16.59 -1.26 -4.70
N ILE A 61 -17.32 -0.71 -5.65
CA ILE A 61 -18.12 0.50 -5.44
C ILE A 61 -19.59 0.13 -5.47
N LEU A 62 -20.27 0.42 -4.35
CA LEU A 62 -21.72 0.26 -4.21
C LEU A 62 -22.40 1.61 -4.43
N ARG A 63 -23.29 1.71 -5.45
CA ARG A 63 -24.26 2.81 -5.50
C ARG A 63 -25.33 2.61 -4.43
N LYS A 64 -25.32 3.47 -3.44
CA LYS A 64 -26.34 3.44 -2.37
C LYS A 64 -27.38 4.52 -2.63
N ASP A 65 -28.48 4.08 -3.20
CA ASP A 65 -29.59 4.92 -3.65
C ASP A 65 -30.91 4.15 -3.55
N PHE A 66 -32.02 4.81 -3.79
CA PHE A 66 -33.33 4.19 -3.95
C PHE A 66 -33.53 3.78 -5.41
N ILE A 67 -33.17 2.52 -5.72
CA ILE A 67 -33.26 1.98 -7.08
C ILE A 67 -34.65 1.44 -7.33
N LEU A 68 -35.38 2.03 -8.26
CA LEU A 68 -36.75 1.72 -8.63
C LEU A 68 -36.92 1.33 -10.12
N ASP A 69 -35.89 1.63 -10.92
CA ASP A 69 -35.93 1.42 -12.37
C ASP A 69 -34.59 0.89 -12.92
N GLU A 70 -34.66 0.15 -14.03
CA GLU A 70 -33.49 -0.41 -14.74
C GLU A 70 -32.54 0.69 -15.23
N TYR A 71 -33.06 1.87 -15.60
CA TYR A 71 -32.27 3.01 -16.01
C TYR A 71 -31.25 3.41 -14.94
N GLN A 72 -31.66 3.43 -13.66
CA GLN A 72 -30.76 3.76 -12.54
C GLN A 72 -29.64 2.74 -12.37
N ILE A 73 -29.89 1.47 -12.72
CA ILE A 73 -28.87 0.41 -12.68
C ILE A 73 -27.88 0.58 -13.82
N ALA A 74 -28.36 0.88 -15.04
CA ALA A 74 -27.53 1.17 -16.20
C ALA A 74 -26.66 2.42 -15.97
N GLU A 75 -27.25 3.47 -15.40
CA GLU A 75 -26.60 4.71 -15.00
C GLU A 75 -25.50 4.47 -13.95
N ALA A 76 -25.78 3.63 -12.93
CA ALA A 76 -24.81 3.23 -11.93
C ALA A 76 -23.58 2.54 -12.58
N ARG A 77 -23.84 1.61 -13.51
CA ARG A 77 -22.77 0.90 -14.23
C ARG A 77 -21.92 1.83 -15.07
N LEU A 78 -22.52 2.76 -15.79
CA LEU A 78 -21.83 3.78 -16.60
C LEU A 78 -21.00 4.72 -15.72
N ALA A 79 -21.52 5.09 -14.54
CA ALA A 79 -20.80 5.91 -13.56
C ALA A 79 -19.63 5.14 -12.86
N GLY A 80 -19.53 3.82 -13.05
CA GLY A 80 -18.44 3.00 -12.55
C GLY A 80 -18.74 2.20 -11.29
N ALA A 81 -20.03 2.02 -10.92
CA ALA A 81 -20.40 1.12 -9.84
C ALA A 81 -20.11 -0.35 -10.19
N ASP A 82 -19.72 -1.13 -9.20
CA ASP A 82 -19.56 -2.57 -9.27
C ASP A 82 -20.78 -3.31 -8.76
N THR A 83 -21.61 -2.64 -7.96
CA THR A 83 -22.85 -3.17 -7.41
C THR A 83 -23.84 -2.04 -7.07
N VAL A 84 -25.10 -2.40 -6.90
CA VAL A 84 -26.19 -1.50 -6.52
C VAL A 84 -26.95 -2.05 -5.32
N LEU A 85 -27.70 -1.20 -4.64
CA LEU A 85 -28.59 -1.55 -3.54
C LEU A 85 -30.00 -1.80 -4.06
N LEU A 86 -30.60 -2.94 -3.71
CA LEU A 86 -32.01 -3.22 -3.92
C LEU A 86 -32.73 -3.41 -2.57
N ILE A 87 -33.65 -2.51 -2.24
CA ILE A 87 -34.35 -2.50 -0.95
C ILE A 87 -35.69 -3.23 -1.11
N VAL A 88 -35.81 -4.41 -0.49
CA VAL A 88 -36.98 -5.27 -0.63
C VAL A 88 -38.24 -4.59 -0.14
N ALA A 89 -38.20 -3.82 0.94
CA ALA A 89 -39.32 -3.06 1.46
C ALA A 89 -39.94 -2.06 0.47
N MET A 90 -39.20 -1.62 -0.54
CA MET A 90 -39.62 -0.58 -1.50
C MET A 90 -40.09 -1.15 -2.83
N LEU A 91 -39.92 -2.44 -3.08
CA LEU A 91 -40.17 -3.08 -4.36
C LEU A 91 -41.19 -4.19 -4.22
N ASP A 92 -42.13 -4.26 -5.15
CA ASP A 92 -42.95 -5.46 -5.35
C ASP A 92 -42.12 -6.61 -5.90
N ASP A 93 -42.62 -7.84 -5.82
CA ASP A 93 -41.84 -9.04 -6.20
C ASP A 93 -41.45 -9.07 -7.66
N MET A 94 -42.32 -8.59 -8.55
CA MET A 94 -42.04 -8.56 -10.00
C MET A 94 -40.93 -7.55 -10.32
N THR A 95 -41.01 -6.37 -9.75
CA THR A 95 -40.02 -5.30 -9.92
C THR A 95 -38.69 -5.72 -9.29
N LEU A 96 -38.71 -6.27 -8.08
CA LEU A 96 -37.51 -6.76 -7.39
C LEU A 96 -36.79 -7.82 -8.23
N GLN A 97 -37.51 -8.82 -8.76
CA GLN A 97 -36.95 -9.86 -9.61
C GLN A 97 -36.37 -9.26 -10.92
N ARG A 98 -37.10 -8.36 -11.55
CA ARG A 98 -36.69 -7.69 -12.79
C ARG A 98 -35.39 -6.90 -12.61
N LEU A 99 -35.31 -6.07 -11.56
CA LEU A 99 -34.13 -5.25 -11.25
C LEU A 99 -32.93 -6.12 -10.86
N TYR A 100 -33.17 -7.19 -10.09
CA TYR A 100 -32.14 -8.14 -9.73
C TYR A 100 -31.53 -8.80 -10.97
N GLN A 101 -32.35 -9.34 -11.87
CA GLN A 101 -31.91 -9.96 -13.12
C GLN A 101 -31.23 -8.96 -14.06
N TYR A 102 -31.71 -7.73 -14.11
CA TYR A 102 -31.07 -6.68 -14.91
C TYR A 102 -29.67 -6.35 -14.40
N SER A 103 -29.49 -6.25 -13.06
CA SER A 103 -28.17 -6.05 -12.45
C SER A 103 -27.19 -7.15 -12.83
N LEU A 104 -27.62 -8.42 -12.75
CA LEU A 104 -26.79 -9.56 -13.14
C LEU A 104 -26.39 -9.52 -14.62
N ARG A 105 -27.28 -9.11 -15.53
CA ARG A 105 -26.97 -8.94 -16.96
C ARG A 105 -25.88 -7.89 -17.21
N LEU A 106 -25.78 -6.87 -16.36
CA LEU A 106 -24.72 -5.85 -16.41
C LEU A 106 -23.45 -6.26 -15.64
N GLY A 107 -23.37 -7.49 -15.15
CA GLY A 107 -22.22 -8.01 -14.40
C GLY A 107 -22.10 -7.49 -12.98
N MET A 108 -23.22 -7.08 -12.37
CA MET A 108 -23.30 -6.59 -11.00
C MET A 108 -24.12 -7.56 -10.15
N ASP A 109 -23.54 -8.10 -9.07
CA ASP A 109 -24.27 -8.82 -8.02
C ASP A 109 -24.82 -7.79 -7.01
N PRO A 110 -26.14 -7.51 -6.98
CA PRO A 110 -26.68 -6.47 -6.12
C PRO A 110 -26.68 -6.85 -4.63
N LEU A 111 -26.51 -5.86 -3.76
CA LEU A 111 -26.76 -5.98 -2.34
C LEU A 111 -28.29 -5.89 -2.12
N VAL A 112 -28.92 -7.01 -1.73
CA VAL A 112 -30.36 -7.07 -1.47
C VAL A 112 -30.61 -6.76 0.01
N GLU A 113 -31.23 -5.62 0.30
CA GLU A 113 -31.44 -5.14 1.67
C GLU A 113 -32.80 -5.59 2.21
N VAL A 114 -32.78 -6.17 3.43
CA VAL A 114 -33.95 -6.64 4.16
C VAL A 114 -33.92 -6.15 5.61
N ASN A 115 -35.11 -6.03 6.24
CA ASN A 115 -35.24 -5.61 7.64
C ASN A 115 -36.02 -6.60 8.52
N ASN A 116 -36.74 -7.53 7.92
CA ASN A 116 -37.59 -8.49 8.66
C ASN A 116 -37.65 -9.85 7.98
N ALA A 117 -38.30 -10.84 8.61
CA ALA A 117 -38.36 -12.22 8.13
C ALA A 117 -39.15 -12.36 6.82
N GLU A 118 -40.20 -11.58 6.60
CA GLU A 118 -40.97 -11.60 5.37
C GLU A 118 -40.14 -11.12 4.18
N GLU A 119 -39.42 -9.99 4.33
CA GLU A 119 -38.49 -9.47 3.33
C GLU A 119 -37.35 -10.43 3.09
N MET A 120 -36.83 -11.11 4.11
CA MET A 120 -35.78 -12.15 3.96
C MET A 120 -36.28 -13.30 3.09
N GLN A 121 -37.50 -13.78 3.30
CA GLN A 121 -38.08 -14.85 2.47
C GLN A 121 -38.20 -14.41 1.01
N ARG A 122 -38.70 -13.21 0.74
CA ARG A 122 -38.82 -12.61 -0.58
C ARG A 122 -37.46 -12.51 -1.27
N ALA A 123 -36.45 -12.02 -0.54
CA ALA A 123 -35.07 -11.91 -1.02
C ALA A 123 -34.48 -13.29 -1.40
N LEU A 124 -34.68 -14.30 -0.57
CA LEU A 124 -34.15 -15.65 -0.80
C LEU A 124 -34.76 -16.35 -2.03
N LEU A 125 -35.95 -15.95 -2.51
CA LEU A 125 -36.51 -16.44 -3.77
C LEU A 125 -35.69 -16.03 -5.00
N LEU A 126 -34.92 -14.94 -4.91
CA LEU A 126 -34.01 -14.50 -5.98
C LEU A 126 -32.75 -15.34 -6.09
N SER A 127 -32.45 -16.19 -5.09
CA SER A 127 -31.17 -16.88 -4.92
C SER A 127 -29.98 -15.92 -4.96
N PRO A 128 -29.96 -14.87 -4.14
CA PRO A 128 -28.94 -13.83 -4.19
C PRO A 128 -27.62 -14.33 -3.60
N LYS A 129 -26.50 -13.77 -4.09
CA LYS A 129 -25.18 -14.03 -3.48
C LYS A 129 -24.97 -13.26 -2.18
N VAL A 130 -25.57 -12.06 -2.08
CA VAL A 130 -25.33 -11.13 -0.97
C VAL A 130 -26.67 -10.58 -0.46
N ILE A 131 -26.90 -10.69 0.84
CA ILE A 131 -28.04 -10.07 1.51
C ILE A 131 -27.53 -9.14 2.61
N GLY A 132 -28.04 -7.92 2.63
CA GLY A 132 -27.80 -6.96 3.69
C GLY A 132 -28.98 -6.90 4.68
N VAL A 133 -28.74 -7.16 5.95
CA VAL A 133 -29.75 -6.96 6.99
C VAL A 133 -29.59 -5.58 7.59
N ASN A 134 -30.59 -4.72 7.40
CA ASN A 134 -30.58 -3.38 7.96
C ASN A 134 -31.15 -3.38 9.37
N ASN A 135 -30.30 -3.12 10.35
CA ASN A 135 -30.69 -2.98 11.75
C ASN A 135 -31.52 -1.71 12.01
N ARG A 136 -31.55 -0.77 11.08
CA ARG A 136 -32.35 0.44 11.14
C ARG A 136 -33.69 0.22 10.42
N ASN A 137 -34.78 0.35 11.15
CA ASN A 137 -36.08 0.37 10.52
C ASN A 137 -36.25 1.65 9.69
N LEU A 138 -36.63 1.53 8.42
CA LEU A 138 -36.72 2.66 7.49
C LEU A 138 -37.91 3.59 7.77
N HIS A 139 -38.94 3.13 8.52
CA HIS A 139 -40.10 3.93 8.87
C HIS A 139 -39.90 4.68 10.19
N SER A 140 -39.41 3.99 11.24
CA SER A 140 -39.25 4.57 12.57
C SER A 140 -37.87 5.16 12.84
N PHE A 141 -36.88 4.87 12.01
CA PHE A 141 -35.43 5.15 12.17
C PHE A 141 -34.82 4.56 13.44
N HIS A 142 -35.54 3.71 14.16
CA HIS A 142 -35.03 2.98 15.31
C HIS A 142 -33.99 1.92 14.86
N VAL A 143 -32.92 1.78 15.61
CA VAL A 143 -31.87 0.78 15.38
C VAL A 143 -32.03 -0.35 16.39
N ASP A 144 -32.27 -1.57 15.89
CA ASP A 144 -32.34 -2.80 16.69
C ASP A 144 -31.20 -3.75 16.19
N MET A 145 -30.17 -3.88 16.99
CA MET A 145 -28.99 -4.68 16.67
C MET A 145 -29.29 -6.18 16.56
N ASP A 146 -30.36 -6.65 17.20
CA ASP A 146 -30.77 -8.05 17.16
C ASP A 146 -31.47 -8.45 15.86
N THR A 147 -31.80 -7.49 14.99
CA THR A 147 -32.44 -7.77 13.71
C THR A 147 -31.58 -8.69 12.84
N THR A 148 -30.28 -8.39 12.70
CA THR A 148 -29.35 -9.24 11.96
C THR A 148 -29.26 -10.63 12.60
N SER A 149 -29.17 -10.73 13.91
CA SER A 149 -29.07 -11.99 14.65
C SER A 149 -30.26 -12.92 14.38
N ARG A 150 -31.46 -12.36 14.40
CA ARG A 150 -32.70 -13.13 14.15
C ARG A 150 -32.80 -13.66 12.71
N LEU A 151 -32.20 -13.00 11.76
CA LEU A 151 -32.30 -13.34 10.34
C LEU A 151 -31.09 -14.12 9.80
N ALA A 152 -30.00 -14.19 10.56
CA ALA A 152 -28.73 -14.75 10.12
C ALA A 152 -28.85 -16.21 9.70
N GLN A 153 -29.55 -17.04 10.47
CA GLN A 153 -29.63 -18.48 10.22
C GLN A 153 -30.20 -18.79 8.84
N ALA A 154 -31.27 -18.11 8.42
CA ALA A 154 -31.91 -18.35 7.14
C ALA A 154 -31.02 -18.07 5.91
N ALA A 155 -30.11 -17.11 6.03
CA ALA A 155 -29.12 -16.78 4.99
C ALA A 155 -27.94 -17.77 4.99
N VAL A 156 -27.41 -18.10 6.18
CA VAL A 156 -26.26 -19.01 6.35
C VAL A 156 -26.58 -20.41 5.81
N GLU A 157 -27.77 -20.95 6.10
CA GLU A 157 -28.21 -22.26 5.62
C GLU A 157 -28.25 -22.35 4.08
N ARG A 158 -28.38 -21.22 3.39
CA ARG A 158 -28.40 -21.14 1.92
C ARG A 158 -27.06 -20.73 1.30
N GLY A 159 -26.02 -20.56 2.11
CA GLY A 159 -24.69 -20.16 1.64
C GLY A 159 -24.62 -18.73 1.10
N VAL A 160 -25.53 -17.85 1.53
CA VAL A 160 -25.60 -16.44 1.14
C VAL A 160 -24.63 -15.63 2.00
N ILE A 161 -23.88 -14.73 1.39
CA ILE A 161 -23.03 -13.77 2.11
C ILE A 161 -23.92 -12.77 2.84
N LEU A 162 -23.85 -12.78 4.17
CA LEU A 162 -24.63 -11.92 5.02
C LEU A 162 -23.86 -10.67 5.42
N VAL A 163 -24.47 -9.50 5.21
CA VAL A 163 -23.91 -8.18 5.54
C VAL A 163 -24.77 -7.52 6.61
N ALA A 164 -24.19 -7.13 7.74
CA ALA A 164 -24.89 -6.31 8.73
C ALA A 164 -24.79 -4.83 8.35
N LEU A 165 -25.93 -4.16 8.30
CA LEU A 165 -26.05 -2.75 7.94
C LEU A 165 -26.58 -1.95 9.14
N SER A 166 -26.03 -0.77 9.36
CA SER A 166 -26.41 0.19 10.41
C SER A 166 -26.11 -0.26 11.86
N GLY A 167 -25.85 0.69 12.72
CA GLY A 167 -25.72 0.50 14.17
C GLY A 167 -24.33 0.14 14.66
N ILE A 168 -23.41 -0.27 13.81
CA ILE A 168 -22.06 -0.71 14.17
C ILE A 168 -21.22 0.49 14.58
N GLN A 169 -20.66 0.44 15.79
CA GLN A 169 -19.89 1.54 16.38
C GLN A 169 -18.50 1.13 16.86
N GLN A 170 -18.26 -0.13 17.19
CA GLN A 170 -17.03 -0.61 17.81
C GLN A 170 -16.72 -2.07 17.47
N ARG A 171 -15.54 -2.54 17.82
CA ARG A 171 -15.09 -3.91 17.54
C ARG A 171 -15.97 -5.00 18.18
N SER A 172 -16.50 -4.78 19.38
CA SER A 172 -17.39 -5.75 20.02
C SER A 172 -18.64 -6.04 19.21
N ASP A 173 -19.18 -5.03 18.50
CA ASP A 173 -20.34 -5.22 17.61
C ASP A 173 -19.97 -6.12 16.43
N VAL A 174 -18.76 -5.95 15.90
CA VAL A 174 -18.20 -6.79 14.81
C VAL A 174 -18.07 -8.24 15.27
N VAL A 175 -17.46 -8.49 16.43
CA VAL A 175 -17.27 -9.84 16.97
C VAL A 175 -18.62 -10.53 17.17
N HIS A 176 -19.58 -9.83 17.76
CA HIS A 176 -20.94 -10.33 17.98
C HIS A 176 -21.59 -10.81 16.66
N TYR A 177 -21.49 -10.03 15.58
CA TYR A 177 -22.04 -10.44 14.27
C TYR A 177 -21.27 -11.57 13.61
N MET A 178 -19.94 -11.57 13.72
CA MET A 178 -19.11 -12.65 13.15
C MET A 178 -19.44 -14.01 13.79
N GLU A 179 -19.71 -14.05 15.10
CA GLU A 179 -20.11 -15.27 15.82
C GLU A 179 -21.47 -15.82 15.34
N GLN A 180 -22.28 -14.97 14.72
CA GLN A 180 -23.58 -15.33 14.15
C GLN A 180 -23.52 -15.67 12.65
N GLY A 181 -22.33 -15.75 12.06
CA GLY A 181 -22.14 -16.09 10.65
C GLY A 181 -22.22 -14.91 9.68
N VAL A 182 -22.22 -13.66 10.16
CA VAL A 182 -22.10 -12.47 9.31
C VAL A 182 -20.69 -12.38 8.75
N GLN A 183 -20.54 -12.22 7.44
CA GLN A 183 -19.25 -12.17 6.77
C GLN A 183 -18.79 -10.76 6.39
N ALA A 184 -19.71 -9.79 6.36
CA ALA A 184 -19.38 -8.41 6.01
C ALA A 184 -20.21 -7.39 6.78
N LEU A 185 -19.69 -6.17 6.87
CA LEU A 185 -20.29 -5.08 7.62
C LEU A 185 -20.28 -3.80 6.77
N LEU A 186 -21.38 -3.02 6.83
CA LEU A 186 -21.43 -1.70 6.23
C LEU A 186 -21.53 -0.65 7.35
N VAL A 187 -20.49 0.18 7.46
CA VAL A 187 -20.36 1.18 8.52
C VAL A 187 -20.31 2.57 7.89
N GLY A 188 -21.24 3.42 8.24
CA GLY A 188 -21.33 4.79 7.71
C GLY A 188 -21.13 5.85 8.79
N GLU A 189 -22.13 6.05 9.67
CA GLU A 189 -22.14 7.16 10.61
C GLU A 189 -20.93 7.18 11.56
N ALA A 190 -20.60 6.05 12.19
CA ALA A 190 -19.48 5.96 13.12
C ALA A 190 -18.14 6.28 12.42
N LEU A 191 -17.96 5.78 11.20
CA LEU A 191 -16.77 6.02 10.39
C LEU A 191 -16.65 7.50 9.98
N MET A 192 -17.77 8.14 9.61
CA MET A 192 -17.78 9.57 9.26
C MET A 192 -17.46 10.48 10.44
N ARG A 193 -17.80 10.07 11.67
CA ARG A 193 -17.56 10.81 12.92
C ARG A 193 -16.16 10.56 13.49
N ALA A 194 -15.50 9.46 13.12
CA ALA A 194 -14.19 9.12 13.63
C ALA A 194 -13.15 10.19 13.26
N GLU A 195 -12.40 10.69 14.24
CA GLU A 195 -11.29 11.62 14.00
C GLU A 195 -10.19 10.98 13.17
N ASN A 196 -9.79 9.77 13.55
CA ASN A 196 -8.83 8.95 12.78
C ASN A 196 -9.55 7.76 12.15
N LYS A 197 -9.98 7.91 10.90
CA LYS A 197 -10.74 6.91 10.15
C LYS A 197 -9.92 5.64 9.84
N HIS A 198 -8.61 5.80 9.64
CA HIS A 198 -7.71 4.67 9.43
C HIS A 198 -7.66 3.78 10.69
N ALA A 199 -7.35 4.36 11.84
CA ALA A 199 -7.33 3.63 13.11
C ALA A 199 -8.68 2.99 13.44
N PHE A 200 -9.78 3.67 13.12
CA PHE A 200 -11.13 3.14 13.34
C PHE A 200 -11.41 1.90 12.47
N ILE A 201 -11.07 1.92 11.17
CA ILE A 201 -11.24 0.76 10.28
C ILE A 201 -10.37 -0.40 10.77
N GLN A 202 -9.11 -0.17 11.13
CA GLN A 202 -8.20 -1.18 11.66
C GLN A 202 -8.75 -1.80 12.96
N ALA A 203 -9.28 -0.98 13.87
CA ALA A 203 -9.91 -1.46 15.10
C ALA A 203 -11.12 -2.36 14.81
N LEU A 204 -11.97 -1.98 13.86
CA LEU A 204 -13.12 -2.82 13.45
C LEU A 204 -12.67 -4.16 12.85
N GLN A 205 -11.58 -4.17 12.08
CA GLN A 205 -11.01 -5.39 11.48
C GLN A 205 -10.30 -6.29 12.51
N GLY A 206 -10.09 -5.81 13.74
CA GLY A 206 -9.41 -6.54 14.81
C GLY A 206 -7.89 -6.41 14.73
N GLU A 207 -7.40 -5.53 13.89
CA GLU A 207 -6.05 -5.05 13.97
C GLU A 207 -6.04 -3.99 15.07
N SER A 208 -5.76 -4.42 16.31
CA SER A 208 -5.75 -3.52 17.45
C SER A 208 -4.71 -2.43 17.23
N SER A 209 -5.09 -1.18 17.53
CA SER A 209 -4.16 -0.06 17.65
C SER A 209 -3.10 -0.30 18.76
N GLU A 210 -3.28 -1.34 19.59
CA GLU A 210 -2.26 -1.85 20.50
C GLU A 210 -1.07 -2.48 19.76
N LYS A 211 -1.24 -2.97 18.51
CA LYS A 211 -0.09 -3.30 17.66
C LYS A 211 0.66 -2.07 17.15
N SER A 212 0.06 -0.89 17.17
CA SER A 212 0.74 0.37 16.79
C SER A 212 1.32 1.15 17.97
N VAL A 213 1.02 0.77 19.23
CA VAL A 213 1.49 1.49 20.44
C VAL A 213 2.19 0.56 21.44
N LEU A 214 2.03 -0.78 21.36
CA LEU A 214 2.59 -1.75 22.30
C LEU A 214 3.25 -2.95 21.62
N SER A 215 3.67 -2.84 20.36
CA SER A 215 4.80 -3.62 19.92
C SER A 215 6.04 -2.72 19.95
N SER A 216 6.66 -2.62 21.12
CA SER A 216 8.11 -2.69 21.21
C SER A 216 8.60 -4.09 20.77
N SER A 217 7.90 -4.76 19.86
CA SER A 217 8.46 -5.73 18.95
C SER A 217 9.18 -4.90 17.91
N VAL A 218 10.50 -4.91 17.94
CA VAL A 218 11.44 -4.48 16.93
C VAL A 218 10.72 -4.43 15.59
N GLN A 219 10.38 -3.21 15.12
CA GLN A 219 9.70 -3.02 13.84
C GLN A 219 10.72 -3.44 12.78
N ARG A 220 10.62 -4.69 12.29
CA ARG A 220 11.57 -5.17 11.30
C ARG A 220 11.44 -4.30 10.06
N PRO A 221 12.52 -3.67 9.60
CA PRO A 221 12.49 -2.84 8.40
C PRO A 221 12.05 -3.70 7.21
N ARG A 222 11.32 -3.10 6.27
CA ARG A 222 10.94 -3.79 5.01
C ARG A 222 12.16 -4.10 4.16
N PHE A 223 13.22 -3.29 4.28
CA PHE A 223 14.46 -3.45 3.56
C PHE A 223 15.67 -3.36 4.49
N VAL A 224 16.49 -4.40 4.44
CA VAL A 224 17.81 -4.42 5.06
C VAL A 224 18.84 -4.60 3.95
N LYS A 225 19.59 -3.53 3.69
CA LYS A 225 20.60 -3.48 2.63
C LYS A 225 22.01 -3.58 3.22
N VAL A 226 22.79 -4.50 2.67
CA VAL A 226 24.24 -4.58 2.90
C VAL A 226 24.95 -4.21 1.61
N CYS A 227 25.63 -3.07 1.64
CA CYS A 227 26.26 -2.45 0.46
C CYS A 227 27.77 -2.63 0.43
N GLY A 228 28.35 -2.60 -0.76
CA GLY A 228 29.79 -2.77 -0.97
C GLY A 228 30.25 -4.21 -0.76
N ILE A 229 29.44 -5.16 -1.14
CA ILE A 229 29.81 -6.58 -1.21
C ILE A 229 30.83 -6.78 -2.33
N GLN A 230 31.97 -7.43 -2.02
CA GLN A 230 33.07 -7.65 -2.95
C GLN A 230 33.34 -9.12 -3.25
N THR A 231 32.78 -10.04 -2.46
CA THR A 231 33.00 -11.48 -2.64
C THR A 231 31.71 -12.28 -2.58
N PRO A 232 31.62 -13.43 -3.29
CA PRO A 232 30.49 -14.35 -3.18
C PRO A 232 30.21 -14.80 -1.75
N SER A 233 31.24 -15.07 -0.94
CA SER A 233 31.09 -15.51 0.45
C SER A 233 30.47 -14.44 1.36
N ALA A 234 30.82 -13.17 1.15
CA ALA A 234 30.19 -12.05 1.86
C ALA A 234 28.72 -11.87 1.45
N ALA A 235 28.39 -12.11 0.18
CA ALA A 235 27.02 -12.09 -0.31
C ALA A 235 26.18 -13.22 0.34
N GLU A 236 26.71 -14.43 0.38
CA GLU A 236 26.05 -15.58 1.05
C GLU A 236 25.81 -15.30 2.53
N ALA A 237 26.81 -14.74 3.24
CA ALA A 237 26.65 -14.38 4.65
C ALA A 237 25.56 -13.32 4.87
N ALA A 238 25.45 -12.32 3.98
CA ALA A 238 24.42 -11.30 4.05
C ALA A 238 23.01 -11.89 3.79
N VAL A 239 22.87 -12.74 2.77
CA VAL A 239 21.61 -13.45 2.47
C VAL A 239 21.17 -14.36 3.60
N GLN A 240 22.11 -15.16 4.16
CA GLN A 240 21.83 -16.06 5.28
C GLN A 240 21.46 -15.30 6.56
N ALA A 241 21.99 -14.11 6.76
CA ALA A 241 21.62 -13.24 7.87
C ALA A 241 20.21 -12.63 7.70
N GLY A 242 19.64 -12.62 6.48
CA GLY A 242 18.32 -12.08 6.18
C GLY A 242 18.32 -10.74 5.44
N ALA A 243 19.49 -10.25 4.97
CA ALA A 243 19.54 -9.07 4.11
C ALA A 243 18.79 -9.35 2.80
N ASN A 244 17.88 -8.45 2.43
CA ASN A 244 17.05 -8.60 1.24
C ASN A 244 17.45 -7.67 0.08
N LEU A 245 18.43 -6.76 0.30
CA LEU A 245 19.09 -5.97 -0.72
C LEU A 245 20.61 -6.13 -0.61
N ILE A 246 21.25 -6.56 -1.69
CA ILE A 246 22.69 -6.81 -1.76
C ILE A 246 23.33 -5.79 -2.71
N GLY A 247 24.06 -4.84 -2.15
CA GLY A 247 24.67 -3.74 -2.89
C GLY A 247 26.07 -4.07 -3.42
N ILE A 248 26.28 -3.90 -4.72
CA ILE A 248 27.57 -4.08 -5.43
C ILE A 248 28.00 -2.72 -5.97
N ILE A 249 29.20 -2.24 -5.59
CA ILE A 249 29.69 -0.95 -6.07
C ILE A 249 30.39 -1.14 -7.41
N LEU A 250 29.76 -0.57 -8.45
CA LEU A 250 30.27 -0.58 -9.83
C LEU A 250 30.85 0.78 -10.24
N ALA A 251 30.75 1.77 -9.34
CA ALA A 251 31.37 3.07 -9.53
C ALA A 251 32.91 2.95 -9.46
N PRO A 252 33.66 3.52 -10.42
CA PRO A 252 35.13 3.45 -10.43
C PRO A 252 35.77 4.26 -9.29
N GLY A 253 36.99 3.89 -8.92
CA GLY A 253 37.84 4.68 -8.00
C GLY A 253 37.49 4.57 -6.53
N THR A 254 36.73 3.55 -6.10
CA THR A 254 36.48 3.29 -4.67
C THR A 254 37.19 2.01 -4.22
N LYS A 255 37.50 1.90 -2.92
CA LYS A 255 38.08 0.68 -2.32
C LYS A 255 37.18 -0.55 -2.47
N ARG A 256 35.88 -0.32 -2.70
CA ARG A 256 34.83 -1.36 -2.75
C ARG A 256 34.36 -1.65 -4.17
N THR A 257 34.98 -1.04 -5.18
CA THR A 257 34.63 -1.27 -6.58
C THR A 257 34.98 -2.70 -6.95
N VAL A 258 34.03 -3.39 -7.60
CA VAL A 258 34.22 -4.72 -8.16
C VAL A 258 34.17 -4.67 -9.68
N SER A 259 34.87 -5.60 -10.33
CA SER A 259 34.78 -5.82 -11.77
C SER A 259 33.45 -6.45 -12.17
N THR A 260 33.11 -6.40 -13.45
CA THR A 260 31.91 -7.03 -13.99
C THR A 260 31.86 -8.54 -13.73
N ASP A 261 33.03 -9.22 -13.76
CA ASP A 261 33.12 -10.67 -13.53
C ASP A 261 32.91 -11.02 -12.05
N GLU A 262 33.50 -10.25 -11.13
CA GLU A 262 33.21 -10.38 -9.69
C GLU A 262 31.73 -10.11 -9.37
N ALA A 263 31.16 -9.06 -9.95
CA ALA A 263 29.75 -8.73 -9.80
C ALA A 263 28.84 -9.87 -10.29
N ARG A 264 29.22 -10.52 -11.41
CA ARG A 264 28.49 -11.68 -11.93
C ARG A 264 28.58 -12.87 -10.98
N ALA A 265 29.76 -13.16 -10.41
CA ALA A 265 29.94 -14.21 -9.43
C ALA A 265 29.15 -13.96 -8.15
N ILE A 266 29.15 -12.71 -7.64
CA ILE A 266 28.34 -12.29 -6.47
C ILE A 266 26.86 -12.51 -6.75
N ARG A 267 26.36 -12.05 -7.91
CA ARG A 267 24.95 -12.23 -8.28
C ARG A 267 24.56 -13.72 -8.34
N GLN A 268 25.39 -14.57 -8.93
CA GLN A 268 25.14 -16.01 -8.98
C GLN A 268 25.04 -16.61 -7.57
N SER A 269 25.91 -16.19 -6.66
CA SER A 269 25.91 -16.64 -5.27
C SER A 269 24.63 -16.20 -4.53
N VAL A 270 24.20 -14.95 -4.69
CA VAL A 270 22.94 -14.46 -4.14
C VAL A 270 21.74 -15.31 -4.62
N HIS A 271 21.69 -15.60 -5.92
CA HIS A 271 20.59 -16.39 -6.49
C HIS A 271 20.63 -17.86 -6.05
N LYS A 272 21.81 -18.43 -5.85
CA LYS A 272 21.98 -19.81 -5.37
C LYS A 272 21.59 -19.95 -3.90
N ALA A 273 21.86 -18.94 -3.10
CA ALA A 273 21.52 -18.92 -1.67
C ALA A 273 20.02 -18.67 -1.40
N ALA A 274 19.27 -18.17 -2.41
CA ALA A 274 17.84 -17.91 -2.32
C ALA A 274 17.02 -19.18 -2.65
N PRO A 275 15.84 -19.39 -2.02
CA PRO A 275 14.95 -20.48 -2.38
C PRO A 275 14.48 -20.33 -3.83
N ASN A 276 14.84 -21.30 -4.68
CA ASN A 276 14.61 -21.25 -6.12
C ASN A 276 13.30 -21.96 -6.49
N THR A 277 12.26 -21.19 -6.85
CA THR A 277 11.08 -21.73 -7.52
C THR A 277 10.89 -21.05 -8.86
N ALA A 278 10.49 -21.82 -9.90
CA ALA A 278 10.21 -21.29 -11.24
C ALA A 278 9.13 -20.17 -11.23
N GLU A 279 8.22 -20.18 -10.25
CA GLU A 279 7.24 -19.14 -10.00
C GLU A 279 7.86 -17.79 -9.63
N THR A 280 9.02 -17.80 -8.98
CA THR A 280 9.73 -16.61 -8.50
C THR A 280 10.16 -15.71 -9.65
N ASN A 281 10.71 -16.29 -10.73
CA ASN A 281 11.20 -15.54 -11.88
C ASN A 281 10.07 -14.92 -12.71
N THR A 282 8.94 -15.62 -12.84
CA THR A 282 7.75 -15.12 -13.55
C THR A 282 7.11 -13.95 -12.77
N LYS A 283 7.02 -14.05 -11.44
CA LYS A 283 6.54 -12.96 -10.57
C LYS A 283 7.44 -11.73 -10.63
N LEU A 284 8.76 -11.91 -10.59
CA LEU A 284 9.73 -10.81 -10.71
C LEU A 284 9.59 -10.04 -12.02
N ALA A 285 9.50 -10.73 -13.15
CA ALA A 285 9.32 -10.11 -14.45
C ALA A 285 8.03 -9.29 -14.53
N SER A 286 6.92 -9.79 -13.97
CA SER A 286 5.64 -9.07 -13.95
C SER A 286 5.65 -7.84 -13.02
N VAL A 287 6.40 -7.90 -11.91
CA VAL A 287 6.53 -6.81 -10.95
C VAL A 287 7.37 -5.66 -11.52
N CYS A 288 8.49 -5.97 -12.19
CA CYS A 288 9.38 -4.95 -12.76
C CYS A 288 8.84 -4.29 -14.06
N THR A 289 7.96 -4.97 -14.81
CA THR A 289 7.43 -4.47 -16.09
C THR A 289 6.14 -3.66 -15.98
N SER A 290 5.47 -3.68 -14.82
CA SER A 290 4.25 -2.90 -14.63
C SER A 290 4.57 -1.41 -14.49
N THR A 291 4.27 -0.65 -15.52
CA THR A 291 4.49 0.80 -15.55
C THR A 291 3.38 1.53 -14.80
N ALA A 292 3.74 2.24 -13.73
CA ALA A 292 2.86 3.12 -12.97
C ALA A 292 2.62 4.46 -13.73
N THR A 293 2.30 4.40 -15.02
CA THR A 293 2.19 5.57 -15.90
C THR A 293 1.10 6.58 -15.51
N ARG A 294 0.26 6.25 -14.51
CA ARG A 294 -0.88 7.08 -14.09
C ARG A 294 -0.80 7.61 -12.65
N LEU A 295 0.27 7.29 -11.89
CA LEU A 295 0.42 7.78 -10.52
C LEU A 295 1.11 9.14 -10.53
N SER A 296 0.36 10.19 -10.31
CA SER A 296 0.87 11.58 -10.32
C SER A 296 1.20 12.13 -8.93
N ARG A 297 0.68 11.51 -7.86
CA ARG A 297 0.93 11.93 -6.48
C ARG A 297 2.17 11.22 -5.92
N ALA A 298 3.05 11.98 -5.26
CA ALA A 298 4.31 11.44 -4.72
C ALA A 298 4.09 10.24 -3.79
N HIS A 299 3.16 10.33 -2.84
CA HIS A 299 2.88 9.23 -1.92
C HIS A 299 2.42 7.96 -2.65
N GLU A 300 1.53 8.06 -3.62
CA GLU A 300 1.05 6.91 -4.40
C GLU A 300 2.18 6.28 -5.20
N TRP A 301 2.99 7.08 -5.87
CA TRP A 301 4.13 6.63 -6.65
C TRP A 301 5.13 5.85 -5.79
N PHE A 302 5.63 6.48 -4.73
CA PHE A 302 6.67 5.86 -3.89
C PHE A 302 6.16 4.68 -3.08
N SER A 303 4.92 4.72 -2.55
CA SER A 303 4.34 3.58 -1.84
C SER A 303 4.12 2.39 -2.76
N TRP A 304 3.60 2.61 -3.96
CA TRP A 304 3.39 1.54 -4.94
C TRP A 304 4.70 0.85 -5.33
N HIS A 305 5.75 1.64 -5.62
CA HIS A 305 7.06 1.07 -5.97
C HIS A 305 7.74 0.39 -4.79
N ALA A 306 7.60 0.93 -3.57
CA ALA A 306 8.09 0.29 -2.36
C ALA A 306 7.40 -1.07 -2.11
N ASP A 307 6.09 -1.15 -2.34
CA ASP A 307 5.33 -2.41 -2.24
C ASP A 307 5.81 -3.44 -3.28
N ARG A 308 5.96 -3.02 -4.52
CA ARG A 308 6.48 -3.89 -5.60
C ARG A 308 7.90 -4.37 -5.33
N MET A 309 8.78 -3.49 -4.89
CA MET A 309 10.14 -3.86 -4.52
C MET A 309 10.18 -4.83 -3.33
N ALA A 310 9.29 -4.64 -2.34
CA ALA A 310 9.18 -5.54 -1.19
C ALA A 310 8.63 -6.92 -1.60
N GLU A 311 7.64 -6.98 -2.48
CA GLU A 311 7.13 -8.24 -3.05
C GLU A 311 8.25 -8.99 -3.80
N ALA A 312 9.05 -8.30 -4.60
CA ALA A 312 10.19 -8.88 -5.28
C ALA A 312 11.26 -9.37 -4.30
N ALA A 313 11.60 -8.55 -3.29
CA ALA A 313 12.57 -8.89 -2.26
C ALA A 313 12.14 -10.03 -1.34
N ALA A 314 10.83 -10.24 -1.15
CA ALA A 314 10.27 -11.38 -0.44
C ALA A 314 10.41 -12.70 -1.23
N CYS A 315 10.47 -12.63 -2.56
CA CYS A 315 10.70 -13.79 -3.40
C CYS A 315 12.17 -14.25 -3.35
N ARG A 316 13.11 -13.31 -3.40
CA ARG A 316 14.56 -13.50 -3.23
C ARG A 316 15.26 -12.17 -2.96
N PRO A 317 16.45 -12.17 -2.34
CA PRO A 317 17.25 -10.95 -2.22
C PRO A 317 17.54 -10.30 -3.58
N LEU A 318 17.42 -8.98 -3.65
CA LEU A 318 17.66 -8.22 -4.87
C LEU A 318 19.09 -7.73 -4.94
N VAL A 319 19.70 -7.85 -6.12
CA VAL A 319 21.05 -7.35 -6.40
C VAL A 319 20.96 -5.91 -6.90
N VAL A 320 21.60 -4.99 -6.15
CA VAL A 320 21.58 -3.56 -6.38
C VAL A 320 22.95 -3.11 -6.89
N GLY A 321 23.05 -2.67 -8.15
CA GLY A 321 24.25 -2.04 -8.69
C GLY A 321 24.35 -0.57 -8.27
N VAL A 322 25.44 -0.18 -7.62
CA VAL A 322 25.67 1.21 -7.20
C VAL A 322 26.58 1.92 -8.19
N PHE A 323 26.07 2.99 -8.77
CA PHE A 323 26.73 3.83 -9.77
C PHE A 323 26.95 5.24 -9.23
N ARG A 324 28.01 5.92 -9.68
CA ARG A 324 28.36 7.27 -9.26
C ARG A 324 29.05 8.02 -10.39
N ASN A 325 28.39 9.03 -10.91
CA ASN A 325 28.90 9.92 -11.97
C ASN A 325 29.31 9.21 -13.29
N GLN A 326 28.76 8.02 -13.53
CA GLN A 326 28.92 7.31 -14.82
C GLN A 326 27.85 7.81 -15.79
N THR A 327 28.07 7.66 -17.07
CA THR A 327 27.10 8.06 -18.10
C THR A 327 25.90 7.11 -18.10
N LEU A 328 24.77 7.56 -18.61
CA LEU A 328 23.57 6.74 -18.75
C LEU A 328 23.84 5.50 -19.59
N GLU A 329 24.61 5.64 -20.68
CA GLU A 329 24.97 4.55 -21.59
C GLU A 329 25.76 3.45 -20.86
N GLU A 330 26.76 3.83 -20.06
CA GLU A 330 27.54 2.90 -19.23
C GLU A 330 26.67 2.18 -18.23
N ILE A 331 25.75 2.91 -17.54
CA ILE A 331 24.84 2.32 -16.56
C ILE A 331 23.92 1.29 -17.22
N VAL A 332 23.30 1.64 -18.35
CA VAL A 332 22.41 0.75 -19.11
C VAL A 332 23.14 -0.51 -19.57
N ALA A 333 24.34 -0.35 -20.13
CA ALA A 333 25.14 -1.48 -20.63
C ALA A 333 25.51 -2.46 -19.51
N VAL A 334 25.99 -1.95 -18.37
CA VAL A 334 26.39 -2.77 -17.22
C VAL A 334 25.17 -3.42 -16.56
N ALA A 335 24.10 -2.66 -16.35
CA ALA A 335 22.87 -3.17 -15.73
C ALA A 335 22.26 -4.32 -16.54
N SER A 336 22.21 -4.18 -17.86
CA SER A 336 21.72 -5.21 -18.79
C SER A 336 22.61 -6.44 -18.79
N SER A 337 23.95 -6.26 -18.88
CA SER A 337 24.94 -7.35 -18.88
C SER A 337 24.89 -8.17 -17.59
N LEU A 338 24.71 -7.50 -16.45
CA LEU A 338 24.64 -8.13 -15.14
C LEU A 338 23.20 -8.55 -14.76
N GLN A 339 22.19 -8.15 -15.53
CA GLN A 339 20.77 -8.39 -15.20
C GLN A 339 20.45 -7.98 -13.75
N LEU A 340 20.77 -6.74 -13.39
CA LEU A 340 20.55 -6.20 -12.05
C LEU A 340 19.05 -6.07 -11.77
N ASP A 341 18.67 -6.28 -10.51
CA ASP A 341 17.29 -6.11 -10.06
C ASP A 341 16.97 -4.65 -9.73
N ALA A 342 17.99 -3.94 -9.23
CA ALA A 342 17.90 -2.54 -8.90
C ALA A 342 19.19 -1.80 -9.21
N ILE A 343 19.07 -0.50 -9.44
CA ILE A 343 20.17 0.44 -9.66
C ILE A 343 20.08 1.51 -8.59
N GLN A 344 21.21 1.80 -7.94
CA GLN A 344 21.33 2.92 -7.02
C GLN A 344 22.19 4.01 -7.67
N LEU A 345 21.59 5.18 -7.90
CA LEU A 345 22.27 6.38 -8.38
C LEU A 345 22.76 7.18 -7.16
N HIS A 346 24.08 7.25 -7.00
CA HIS A 346 24.73 7.79 -5.80
C HIS A 346 25.56 9.06 -6.07
N GLY A 347 25.64 9.48 -7.30
CA GLY A 347 26.42 10.63 -7.72
C GLY A 347 25.65 11.95 -7.67
N ARG A 348 26.31 13.00 -8.17
CA ARG A 348 25.76 14.35 -8.25
C ARG A 348 25.50 14.81 -9.68
N THR A 349 25.99 14.07 -10.65
CA THR A 349 25.92 14.41 -12.09
C THR A 349 24.82 13.65 -12.82
N GLU A 350 24.25 12.60 -12.21
CA GLU A 350 23.14 11.86 -12.81
C GLU A 350 21.87 12.71 -12.78
N GLU A 351 21.32 12.92 -13.96
CA GLU A 351 20.08 13.66 -14.12
C GLU A 351 18.86 12.83 -13.65
N LEU A 352 17.84 13.51 -13.17
CA LEU A 352 16.66 12.86 -12.63
C LEU A 352 15.93 12.03 -13.70
N GLU A 353 15.92 12.51 -14.95
CA GLU A 353 15.29 11.87 -16.10
C GLU A 353 15.88 10.53 -16.48
N TRP A 354 17.10 10.21 -16.09
CA TRP A 354 17.80 8.95 -16.45
C TRP A 354 17.01 7.71 -16.02
N ALA A 355 16.30 7.77 -14.91
CA ALA A 355 15.48 6.65 -14.45
C ALA A 355 14.45 6.17 -15.48
N ARG A 356 14.00 7.05 -16.38
CA ARG A 356 13.06 6.71 -17.46
C ARG A 356 13.65 5.82 -18.53
N TYR A 357 14.97 5.81 -18.64
CA TYR A 357 15.74 5.02 -19.63
C TYR A 357 16.26 3.71 -19.04
N LEU A 358 15.86 3.37 -17.83
CA LEU A 358 16.23 2.16 -17.10
C LEU A 358 14.99 1.25 -16.89
N PRO A 359 14.38 0.74 -17.98
CA PRO A 359 13.17 -0.07 -17.87
C PRO A 359 13.47 -1.44 -17.23
N GLY A 360 12.51 -1.95 -16.45
CA GLY A 360 12.59 -3.29 -15.88
C GLY A 360 13.49 -3.44 -14.66
N VAL A 361 14.03 -2.34 -14.11
CA VAL A 361 14.80 -2.33 -12.87
C VAL A 361 14.25 -1.32 -11.89
N PHE A 362 14.39 -1.56 -10.58
CA PHE A 362 14.08 -0.55 -9.58
C PHE A 362 15.20 0.50 -9.54
N VAL A 363 14.81 1.79 -9.43
CA VAL A 363 15.77 2.88 -9.32
C VAL A 363 15.72 3.47 -7.91
N ILE A 364 16.82 3.32 -7.18
CA ILE A 364 17.05 3.94 -5.87
C ILE A 364 17.86 5.21 -6.11
N ARG A 365 17.36 6.37 -5.71
CA ARG A 365 18.09 7.63 -5.80
C ARG A 365 18.58 8.04 -4.42
N VAL A 366 19.88 8.33 -4.32
CA VAL A 366 20.49 8.83 -3.09
C VAL A 366 20.41 10.34 -3.04
N PHE A 367 20.01 10.87 -1.90
CA PHE A 367 20.03 12.29 -1.59
C PHE A 367 20.88 12.49 -0.34
N HIS A 368 21.91 13.30 -0.46
CA HIS A 368 22.83 13.57 0.63
C HIS A 368 22.26 14.63 1.57
N VAL A 369 22.23 14.29 2.85
CA VAL A 369 21.80 15.19 3.94
C VAL A 369 23.01 15.97 4.42
N GLU A 370 22.98 17.29 4.25
CA GLU A 370 24.04 18.20 4.67
C GLU A 370 24.11 18.32 6.20
N PRO A 371 25.21 18.78 6.78
CA PRO A 371 25.36 18.91 8.24
C PRO A 371 24.29 19.81 8.90
N ASP A 372 23.72 20.75 8.17
CA ASP A 372 22.63 21.63 8.61
C ASP A 372 21.24 20.98 8.50
N MET A 373 21.19 19.67 8.23
CA MET A 373 19.97 18.87 8.06
C MET A 373 19.11 19.29 6.86
N THR A 374 19.70 19.93 5.87
CA THR A 374 19.06 20.24 4.59
C THR A 374 19.52 19.29 3.48
N LEU A 375 18.78 19.26 2.40
CA LEU A 375 19.25 18.72 1.13
C LEU A 375 19.78 19.87 0.29
N ARG A 376 20.68 19.56 -0.65
CA ARG A 376 21.13 20.50 -1.65
C ARG A 376 19.94 21.29 -2.25
N ALA A 377 20.15 22.56 -2.58
CA ALA A 377 19.13 23.45 -3.12
C ALA A 377 18.39 22.79 -4.32
N GLY A 378 17.06 22.74 -4.23
CA GLY A 378 16.19 22.06 -5.21
C GLY A 378 16.00 20.57 -4.98
N ALA A 379 16.91 19.87 -4.29
CA ALA A 379 16.87 18.42 -4.13
C ALA A 379 15.65 17.90 -3.34
N LEU A 380 15.08 18.70 -2.45
CA LEU A 380 13.86 18.29 -1.74
C LEU A 380 12.67 18.09 -2.70
N ALA A 381 12.50 18.99 -3.66
CA ALA A 381 11.47 18.88 -4.67
C ALA A 381 11.74 17.68 -5.61
N GLU A 382 13.00 17.39 -5.90
CA GLU A 382 13.42 16.24 -6.70
C GLU A 382 13.23 14.93 -5.93
N ALA A 383 13.65 14.86 -4.67
CA ALA A 383 13.58 13.65 -3.83
C ALA A 383 12.15 13.09 -3.75
N THR A 384 11.17 13.97 -3.68
CA THR A 384 9.76 13.58 -3.57
C THR A 384 8.99 13.68 -4.90
N ARG A 385 9.68 13.84 -6.05
CA ARG A 385 9.06 13.96 -7.37
C ARG A 385 8.70 12.59 -7.95
N PRO A 386 7.40 12.30 -8.20
CA PRO A 386 6.99 11.04 -8.80
C PRO A 386 7.42 10.95 -10.27
N GLY A 387 7.55 9.73 -10.79
CA GLY A 387 7.79 9.47 -12.20
C GLY A 387 9.27 9.39 -12.62
N TYR A 388 10.21 9.56 -11.68
CA TYR A 388 11.64 9.57 -11.99
C TYR A 388 12.41 8.45 -11.30
N HIS A 389 12.31 8.29 -10.00
CA HIS A 389 12.93 7.20 -9.25
C HIS A 389 11.86 6.49 -8.41
N HIS A 390 12.16 5.29 -7.97
CA HIS A 390 11.20 4.40 -7.31
C HIS A 390 11.34 4.41 -5.79
N VAL A 391 12.57 4.56 -5.28
CA VAL A 391 12.89 4.54 -3.87
C VAL A 391 13.86 5.68 -3.55
N ILE A 392 13.60 6.34 -2.42
CA ILE A 392 14.44 7.41 -1.88
C ILE A 392 15.39 6.77 -0.85
N LEU A 393 16.67 7.15 -0.89
CA LEU A 393 17.64 6.83 0.13
C LEU A 393 18.30 8.13 0.62
N PHE A 394 18.24 8.41 1.91
CA PHE A 394 18.98 9.49 2.54
C PHE A 394 20.30 8.97 3.10
N ASP A 395 21.40 9.58 2.69
CA ASP A 395 22.75 9.29 3.19
C ASP A 395 23.37 10.59 3.73
N SER A 396 24.27 10.47 4.69
CA SER A 396 25.02 11.64 5.21
C SER A 396 25.94 12.20 4.13
N ALA A 397 25.97 13.53 4.01
CA ALA A 397 27.00 14.19 3.19
C ALA A 397 28.37 13.96 3.81
N GLY A 398 29.31 13.44 3.03
CA GLY A 398 30.71 13.34 3.45
C GLY A 398 31.37 14.72 3.56
N ALA A 399 32.50 14.81 4.27
CA ALA A 399 33.34 15.99 4.26
C ALA A 399 33.70 16.42 2.83
N ALA A 400 33.87 17.71 2.58
CA ALA A 400 34.01 18.32 1.25
C ALA A 400 34.83 17.45 0.26
N GLY A 401 34.16 16.95 -0.77
CA GLY A 401 34.74 16.17 -1.86
C GLY A 401 34.62 14.64 -1.79
N HIS A 402 34.05 14.06 -0.73
CA HIS A 402 33.82 12.62 -0.61
C HIS A 402 32.32 12.33 -0.48
N ASP A 403 31.72 11.82 -1.56
CA ASP A 403 30.31 11.42 -1.58
C ASP A 403 30.17 9.98 -1.09
N GLY A 404 29.59 9.80 0.10
CA GLY A 404 29.20 8.52 0.68
C GLY A 404 30.31 7.69 1.34
N GLY A 405 29.93 6.83 2.27
CA GLY A 405 30.83 5.88 2.94
C GLY A 405 31.78 6.50 3.98
N SER A 406 31.53 7.72 4.41
CA SER A 406 32.35 8.45 5.41
C SER A 406 32.21 7.89 6.83
N GLY A 407 31.22 7.03 7.08
CA GLY A 407 30.91 6.52 8.42
C GLY A 407 30.27 7.57 9.35
N MET A 408 29.98 8.77 8.85
CA MET A 408 29.28 9.79 9.61
C MET A 408 27.77 9.59 9.55
N SER A 409 27.06 9.87 10.63
CA SER A 409 25.61 9.87 10.70
C SER A 409 25.08 11.29 10.68
N PHE A 410 23.86 11.48 10.15
CA PHE A 410 23.10 12.72 10.34
C PHE A 410 22.03 12.51 11.43
N THR A 411 21.34 13.56 11.83
CA THR A 411 20.29 13.47 12.85
C THR A 411 19.04 12.80 12.24
N TRP A 412 18.88 11.50 12.45
CA TRP A 412 17.85 10.66 11.80
C TRP A 412 16.41 11.12 12.06
N SER A 413 16.13 11.78 13.18
CA SER A 413 14.81 12.34 13.48
C SER A 413 14.35 13.45 12.51
N HIS A 414 15.27 13.99 11.69
CA HIS A 414 14.93 14.98 10.66
C HIS A 414 14.52 14.33 9.31
N ALA A 415 14.87 13.05 9.09
CA ALA A 415 14.57 12.36 7.85
C ALA A 415 13.08 12.36 7.45
N PRO A 416 12.10 12.22 8.38
CA PRO A 416 10.69 12.32 8.04
C PRO A 416 10.29 13.66 7.41
N ALA A 417 10.88 14.78 7.85
CA ALA A 417 10.61 16.11 7.28
C ALA A 417 11.12 16.20 5.84
N LEU A 418 12.30 15.64 5.55
CA LEU A 418 12.89 15.56 4.20
C LEU A 418 12.10 14.65 3.27
N ALA A 419 11.35 13.70 3.79
CA ALA A 419 10.49 12.79 3.03
C ALA A 419 9.02 13.27 2.94
N THR A 420 8.71 14.50 3.36
CA THR A 420 7.34 15.00 3.40
C THR A 420 7.09 15.98 2.25
N ARG A 421 6.04 15.71 1.46
CA ARG A 421 5.57 16.61 0.40
C ARG A 421 4.08 16.87 0.57
N CYS A 422 3.69 18.13 0.56
CA CYS A 422 2.29 18.55 0.72
C CYS A 422 1.63 17.93 1.97
N GLY A 423 2.36 17.85 3.08
CA GLY A 423 1.87 17.27 4.34
C GLY A 423 1.80 15.74 4.36
N VAL A 424 2.22 15.05 3.30
CA VAL A 424 2.22 13.59 3.21
C VAL A 424 3.64 13.06 3.11
N ARG A 425 4.02 12.19 4.04
CA ARG A 425 5.31 11.51 4.05
C ARG A 425 5.34 10.39 3.02
N VAL A 426 6.43 10.33 2.23
CA VAL A 426 6.71 9.22 1.31
C VAL A 426 7.68 8.22 1.95
N PRO A 427 7.62 6.92 1.60
CA PRO A 427 8.53 5.90 2.11
C PRO A 427 9.98 6.14 1.62
N PHE A 428 10.96 5.88 2.50
CA PHE A 428 12.38 6.09 2.21
C PHE A 428 13.27 5.12 3.00
N LEU A 429 14.53 4.99 2.57
CA LEU A 429 15.59 4.30 3.30
C LEU A 429 16.54 5.32 3.92
N VAL A 430 17.26 4.91 4.97
CA VAL A 430 18.34 5.70 5.59
C VAL A 430 19.66 4.93 5.52
N ALA A 431 20.73 5.70 5.33
CA ALA A 431 22.11 5.25 5.35
C ALA A 431 22.96 6.23 6.18
N GLY A 432 24.28 6.06 6.17
CA GLY A 432 25.24 6.92 6.87
C GLY A 432 25.57 6.46 8.27
N GLY A 433 26.75 5.86 8.46
CA GLY A 433 27.26 5.46 9.75
C GLY A 433 26.48 4.38 10.51
N LEU A 434 25.61 3.64 9.84
CA LEU A 434 24.79 2.61 10.48
C LEU A 434 25.64 1.37 10.81
N THR A 435 25.48 0.90 12.05
CA THR A 435 26.13 -0.29 12.63
C THR A 435 25.14 -1.10 13.40
N ALA A 436 25.49 -2.30 13.85
CA ALA A 436 24.64 -3.11 14.74
C ALA A 436 24.27 -2.40 16.05
N ALA A 437 25.11 -1.46 16.52
CA ALA A 437 24.88 -0.76 17.79
C ALA A 437 23.86 0.39 17.67
N ASN A 438 23.63 0.95 16.48
CA ASN A 438 22.80 2.15 16.31
C ASN A 438 21.66 2.01 15.27
N VAL A 439 21.57 0.88 14.56
CA VAL A 439 20.58 0.71 13.49
C VAL A 439 19.15 0.75 14.01
N GLN A 440 18.90 0.22 15.21
CA GLN A 440 17.57 0.26 15.82
C GLN A 440 17.17 1.70 16.19
N ASP A 441 18.07 2.45 16.80
CA ASP A 441 17.84 3.86 17.14
C ASP A 441 17.58 4.70 15.87
N ALA A 442 18.32 4.40 14.79
CA ALA A 442 18.13 5.06 13.52
C ALA A 442 16.74 4.76 12.90
N LEU A 443 16.27 3.52 12.98
CA LEU A 443 14.93 3.12 12.52
C LEU A 443 13.83 3.83 13.34
N ASP A 444 13.96 3.80 14.66
CA ASP A 444 12.97 4.39 15.58
C ASP A 444 12.88 5.90 15.41
N ALA A 445 14.03 6.57 15.28
CA ALA A 445 14.08 8.02 15.10
C ALA A 445 13.62 8.47 13.71
N SER A 446 14.03 7.76 12.65
CA SER A 446 13.70 8.13 11.26
C SER A 446 12.35 7.59 10.81
N GLN A 447 11.86 6.51 11.40
CA GLN A 447 10.71 5.75 10.91
C GLN A 447 10.85 5.39 9.43
N ALA A 448 12.06 5.08 8.99
CA ALA A 448 12.36 4.67 7.63
C ALA A 448 11.80 3.27 7.34
N MET A 449 11.47 3.00 6.07
CA MET A 449 11.04 1.66 5.66
C MET A 449 12.19 0.66 5.53
N GLY A 450 13.44 1.13 5.57
CA GLY A 450 14.62 0.28 5.49
C GLY A 450 15.91 1.02 5.78
N VAL A 451 16.97 0.23 5.92
CA VAL A 451 18.31 0.68 6.29
C VAL A 451 19.36 0.18 5.29
N ASP A 452 20.43 0.97 5.10
CA ASP A 452 21.56 0.62 4.24
C ASP A 452 22.86 0.84 5.00
N THR A 453 23.72 -0.18 5.06
CA THR A 453 25.05 -0.09 5.64
C THR A 453 26.12 -0.55 4.68
N SER A 454 27.30 0.06 4.77
CA SER A 454 28.49 -0.40 4.08
C SER A 454 29.66 -0.59 5.06
N SER A 455 30.29 0.48 5.52
CA SER A 455 31.44 0.41 6.43
C SER A 455 31.10 -0.14 7.81
N GLY A 456 29.85 0.01 8.27
CA GLY A 456 29.41 -0.43 9.61
C GLY A 456 29.49 -1.95 9.85
N VAL A 457 29.62 -2.74 8.78
CA VAL A 457 29.75 -4.19 8.83
C VAL A 457 31.09 -4.66 8.28
N GLU A 458 32.14 -3.85 8.38
CA GLU A 458 33.49 -4.15 7.93
C GLU A 458 34.45 -4.33 9.11
N SER A 459 35.45 -5.19 8.92
CA SER A 459 36.67 -5.31 9.72
C SER A 459 37.87 -5.25 8.75
N ASP A 460 38.82 -4.37 9.03
CA ASP A 460 40.04 -4.17 8.19
C ASP A 460 39.74 -3.93 6.69
N GLY A 461 38.62 -3.23 6.40
CA GLY A 461 38.20 -2.89 5.04
C GLY A 461 37.48 -4.02 4.29
N HIS A 462 37.22 -5.16 4.92
CA HIS A 462 36.50 -6.30 4.34
C HIS A 462 35.18 -6.54 5.08
N LYS A 463 34.19 -7.09 4.39
CA LYS A 463 32.92 -7.45 5.01
C LYS A 463 33.10 -8.57 6.06
N ASP A 464 32.65 -8.30 7.29
CA ASP A 464 32.73 -9.21 8.41
C ASP A 464 31.40 -9.94 8.60
N PRO A 465 31.36 -11.27 8.41
CA PRO A 465 30.11 -12.05 8.56
C PRO A 465 29.46 -11.94 9.96
N SER A 466 30.25 -11.72 10.99
CA SER A 466 29.73 -11.59 12.35
C SER A 466 29.04 -10.25 12.54
N LYS A 467 29.64 -9.16 12.01
CA LYS A 467 29.03 -7.83 12.01
C LYS A 467 27.80 -7.76 11.11
N ILE A 468 27.81 -8.44 9.96
CA ILE A 468 26.64 -8.58 9.10
C ILE A 468 25.49 -9.24 9.86
N ARG A 469 25.72 -10.39 10.51
CA ARG A 469 24.67 -11.08 11.31
C ARG A 469 24.16 -10.26 12.48
N ALA A 470 25.00 -9.45 13.09
CA ALA A 470 24.59 -8.58 14.20
C ALA A 470 23.79 -7.35 13.72
N TYR A 471 24.02 -6.91 12.49
CA TYR A 471 23.32 -5.78 11.89
C TYR A 471 21.95 -6.15 11.33
N VAL A 472 21.82 -7.32 10.68
CA VAL A 472 20.60 -7.81 10.05
C VAL A 472 19.66 -8.45 11.06
#